data_416421478c8bf4680a7c729eaf72e12c
#
_entry.id   416421478c8bf4680a7c729eaf72e12c
#
_cell.length_a   1.000
_cell.length_b   1.000
_cell.length_c   1.000
_cell.angle_alpha   90.00
_cell.angle_beta   90.00
_cell.angle_gamma   90.00
#
_symmetry.space_group_name_H-M   'P 1'
#
loop_
_entity.id
_entity.type
_entity.pdbx_description
1 polymer ?
#
loop_
_entity_poly.entity_id
_entity_poly.type
_entity_poly.pdbx_seq_one_letter_code
_entity_poly.pdbx_strand_id
1 'polypeptide(L)'
;MSTILLSFESDWFFKLEKGEKKFEYRKHFPKGKTRVYFYVSRPVMAITGVADFSDREDLSKWLEKFSDRPNEVQERIHEMLLDCRYAVPCLSFQPTNRISLAQLRSDMPDFIVPRMYYYLDELPLLAMILRMILMVCSLICSWILQN
;
A
#
# COMPACT_ATOMS: atom_id res chain seq x y z
N MET A 1 -11.50 5.69 9.19
CA MET A 1 -10.50 5.21 8.21
C MET A 1 -9.33 4.56 8.96
N SER A 2 -8.96 3.35 8.57
CA SER A 2 -7.80 2.66 9.13
C SER A 2 -6.52 3.10 8.43
N THR A 3 -5.39 3.00 9.12
CA THR A 3 -4.06 3.22 8.56
C THR A 3 -3.21 1.98 8.79
N ILE A 4 -2.57 1.49 7.74
CA ILE A 4 -1.74 0.28 7.78
C ILE A 4 -0.37 0.51 7.16
N LEU A 5 0.60 -0.30 7.58
CA LEU A 5 1.86 -0.52 6.88
C LEU A 5 1.76 -1.86 6.17
N LEU A 6 1.83 -1.85 4.85
CA LEU A 6 1.66 -3.01 4.00
C LEU A 6 2.99 -3.38 3.34
N SER A 7 3.39 -4.64 3.46
CA SER A 7 4.50 -5.17 2.66
C SER A 7 4.08 -5.38 1.22
N PHE A 8 4.91 -4.94 0.30
CA PHE A 8 4.59 -4.91 -1.12
C PHE A 8 5.81 -5.27 -1.97
N GLU A 9 5.59 -6.04 -3.02
CA GLU A 9 6.64 -6.37 -3.97
C GLU A 9 6.95 -5.18 -4.88
N SER A 10 8.23 -4.98 -5.20
CA SER A 10 8.68 -3.84 -5.98
C SER A 10 8.06 -3.74 -7.36
N ASP A 11 7.87 -4.85 -8.07
CA ASP A 11 7.28 -4.86 -9.41
C ASP A 11 5.83 -4.38 -9.40
N TRP A 12 5.04 -4.83 -8.41
CA TRP A 12 3.67 -4.39 -8.24
C TRP A 12 3.58 -2.94 -7.77
N PHE A 13 4.52 -2.52 -6.92
CA PHE A 13 4.60 -1.12 -6.46
C PHE A 13 4.83 -0.16 -7.63
N PHE A 14 5.74 -0.46 -8.53
CA PHE A 14 6.00 0.36 -9.71
C PHE A 14 4.81 0.42 -10.66
N LYS A 15 4.05 -0.65 -10.81
CA LYS A 15 2.80 -0.65 -11.58
C LYS A 15 1.73 0.24 -10.94
N LEU A 16 1.63 0.21 -9.61
CA LEU A 16 0.73 1.08 -8.88
C LEU A 16 1.11 2.55 -9.03
N GLU A 17 2.39 2.87 -8.90
CA GLU A 17 2.95 4.21 -9.08
C GLU A 17 2.67 4.77 -10.47
N LYS A 18 2.80 3.95 -11.50
CA LYS A 18 2.53 4.33 -12.90
C LYS A 18 1.04 4.42 -13.24
N GLY A 19 0.15 4.03 -12.33
CA GLY A 19 -1.28 3.98 -12.58
C GLY A 19 -1.74 2.80 -13.45
N GLU A 20 -0.87 1.84 -13.72
CA GLU A 20 -1.19 0.63 -14.46
C GLU A 20 -2.00 -0.37 -13.64
N LYS A 21 -1.87 -0.32 -12.32
CA LYS A 21 -2.57 -1.17 -11.37
C LYS A 21 -3.59 -0.33 -10.59
N LYS A 22 -4.87 -0.66 -10.77
CA LYS A 22 -5.98 0.08 -10.13
C LYS A 22 -6.58 -0.63 -8.92
N PHE A 23 -6.30 -1.91 -8.76
CA PHE A 23 -6.79 -2.75 -7.69
C PHE A 23 -5.65 -3.48 -7.03
N GLU A 24 -5.74 -3.65 -5.71
CA GLU A 24 -4.95 -4.60 -4.96
C GLU A 24 -5.79 -5.84 -4.69
N TYR A 25 -5.22 -7.02 -4.89
CA TYR A 25 -5.89 -8.30 -4.64
C TYR A 25 -5.25 -8.97 -3.44
N ARG A 26 -6.05 -9.22 -2.40
CA ARG A 26 -5.57 -9.79 -1.13
C ARG A 26 -6.53 -10.82 -0.56
N LYS A 27 -5.96 -11.80 0.14
CA LYS A 27 -6.74 -12.74 0.96
C LYS A 27 -7.25 -12.07 2.23
N HIS A 28 -6.45 -11.18 2.79
CA HIS A 28 -6.77 -10.41 3.99
C HIS A 28 -6.50 -8.93 3.72
N PHE A 29 -7.45 -8.09 4.05
CA PHE A 29 -7.34 -6.64 3.96
C PHE A 29 -8.35 -5.99 4.91
N PRO A 30 -8.07 -4.83 5.53
CA PRO A 30 -9.01 -4.15 6.42
C PRO A 30 -10.33 -3.82 5.73
N LYS A 31 -11.40 -3.86 6.50
CA LYS A 31 -12.70 -3.40 6.06
C LYS A 31 -12.77 -1.87 6.11
N GLY A 32 -13.48 -1.27 5.16
CA GLY A 32 -13.64 0.17 5.07
C GLY A 32 -12.47 0.86 4.37
N LYS A 33 -12.59 2.17 4.20
CA LYS A 33 -11.56 3.00 3.59
C LYS A 33 -10.25 2.91 4.39
N THR A 34 -9.13 2.70 3.71
CA THR A 34 -7.84 2.42 4.35
C THR A 34 -6.74 3.26 3.71
N ARG A 35 -5.93 3.91 4.56
CA ARG A 35 -4.68 4.54 4.14
C ARG A 35 -3.53 3.54 4.31
N VAL A 36 -2.75 3.38 3.26
CA VAL A 36 -1.69 2.39 3.18
C VAL A 36 -0.35 3.07 2.98
N TYR A 37 0.58 2.87 3.92
CA TYR A 37 1.99 3.12 3.72
C TYR A 37 2.64 1.84 3.21
N PHE A 38 3.44 1.93 2.14
CA PHE A 38 4.05 0.78 1.52
C PHE A 38 5.47 0.59 2.00
N TYR A 39 5.73 -0.56 2.63
CA TYR A 39 7.08 -1.08 2.74
C TYR A 39 7.37 -1.93 1.51
N VAL A 40 8.24 -1.45 0.65
CA VAL A 40 8.60 -2.14 -0.60
C VAL A 40 9.80 -3.05 -0.35
N SER A 41 9.64 -4.32 -0.66
CA SER A 41 10.66 -5.36 -0.45
C SER A 41 11.86 -5.18 -1.39
N ARG A 42 12.82 -6.09 -1.31
CA ARG A 42 14.03 -6.05 -2.14
C ARG A 42 13.69 -5.81 -3.62
N PRO A 43 14.48 -4.99 -4.32
CA PRO A 43 15.73 -4.35 -3.90
C PRO A 43 15.56 -3.03 -3.14
N VAL A 44 14.35 -2.51 -3.01
CA VAL A 44 14.07 -1.18 -2.44
C VAL A 44 14.31 -1.14 -0.92
N MET A 45 13.73 -2.06 -0.17
CA MET A 45 13.85 -2.19 1.29
C MET A 45 13.60 -0.87 2.04
N ALA A 46 12.46 -0.23 1.74
CA ALA A 46 12.10 1.08 2.30
C ALA A 46 10.60 1.33 2.26
N ILE A 47 10.12 2.21 3.13
CA ILE A 47 8.83 2.86 2.97
C ILE A 47 9.01 3.96 1.93
N THR A 48 8.21 3.96 0.86
CA THR A 48 8.43 4.87 -0.26
C THR A 48 7.15 5.38 -0.93
N GLY A 49 6.00 5.06 -0.40
CA GLY A 49 4.74 5.57 -0.94
C GLY A 49 3.58 5.43 0.02
N VAL A 50 2.53 6.19 -0.25
CA VAL A 50 1.26 6.16 0.48
C VAL A 50 0.11 6.15 -0.53
N ALA A 51 -0.93 5.40 -0.22
CA ALA A 51 -2.13 5.36 -1.05
C ALA A 51 -3.39 5.30 -0.18
N ASP A 52 -4.48 5.82 -0.72
CA ASP A 52 -5.81 5.64 -0.15
C ASP A 52 -6.57 4.59 -0.97
N PHE A 53 -7.08 3.60 -0.28
CA PHE A 53 -7.90 2.54 -0.85
C PHE A 53 -9.35 2.67 -0.40
N SER A 54 -10.27 2.36 -1.31
CA SER A 54 -11.69 2.23 -1.03
C SER A 54 -11.97 0.96 -0.21
N ASP A 55 -13.21 0.79 0.20
CA ASP A 55 -13.61 -0.44 0.86
C ASP A 55 -13.34 -1.66 -0.03
N ARG A 56 -12.93 -2.74 0.61
CA ARG A 56 -12.67 -4.00 -0.09
C ARG A 56 -13.93 -4.56 -0.71
N GLU A 57 -13.81 -5.07 -1.92
CA GLU A 57 -14.88 -5.78 -2.63
C GLU A 57 -14.66 -7.28 -2.51
N ASP A 58 -15.74 -8.03 -2.28
CA ASP A 58 -15.70 -9.50 -2.30
C ASP A 58 -15.50 -9.98 -3.75
N LEU A 59 -14.35 -10.57 -4.02
CA LEU A 59 -13.98 -11.02 -5.36
C LEU A 59 -14.93 -12.10 -5.91
N SER A 60 -15.55 -12.92 -5.03
CA SER A 60 -16.52 -13.92 -5.45
C SER A 60 -17.77 -13.30 -6.08
N LYS A 61 -18.15 -12.09 -5.65
CA LYS A 61 -19.28 -11.35 -6.23
C LYS A 61 -18.99 -10.82 -7.63
N TRP A 62 -17.75 -10.74 -8.02
CA TRP A 62 -17.35 -10.33 -9.37
C TRP A 62 -17.77 -11.35 -10.43
N LEU A 63 -17.91 -12.62 -10.08
CA LEU A 63 -18.43 -13.65 -10.99
C LEU A 63 -19.83 -13.31 -11.48
N GLU A 64 -20.69 -12.79 -10.61
CA GLU A 64 -22.02 -12.32 -10.97
C GLU A 64 -21.97 -10.95 -11.64
N LYS A 65 -21.24 -10.00 -11.07
CA LYS A 65 -21.08 -8.63 -11.58
C LYS A 65 -20.60 -8.59 -13.02
N PHE A 66 -19.70 -9.49 -13.39
CA PHE A 66 -19.12 -9.60 -14.75
C PHE A 66 -19.59 -10.84 -15.50
N SER A 67 -20.78 -11.34 -15.20
CA SER A 67 -21.35 -12.53 -15.86
C SER A 67 -21.59 -12.35 -17.36
N ASP A 68 -21.76 -11.11 -17.81
CA ASP A 68 -21.94 -10.74 -19.22
C ASP A 68 -20.61 -10.61 -19.99
N ARG A 69 -19.49 -10.76 -19.31
CA ARG A 69 -18.14 -10.67 -19.89
C ARG A 69 -17.72 -12.01 -20.50
N PRO A 70 -16.72 -12.01 -21.44
CA PRO A 70 -16.19 -13.24 -22.02
C PRO A 70 -15.76 -14.27 -20.99
N ASN A 71 -15.80 -15.56 -21.33
CA ASN A 71 -15.41 -16.66 -20.47
C ASN A 71 -14.00 -16.51 -19.88
N GLU A 72 -13.08 -15.90 -20.62
CA GLU A 72 -11.71 -15.61 -20.16
C GLU A 72 -11.67 -14.73 -18.91
N VAL A 73 -12.60 -13.78 -18.80
CA VAL A 73 -12.75 -12.93 -17.60
C VAL A 73 -13.19 -13.78 -16.40
N GLN A 74 -14.16 -14.68 -16.61
CA GLN A 74 -14.66 -15.58 -15.55
C GLN A 74 -13.56 -16.53 -15.08
N GLU A 75 -12.82 -17.12 -16.01
CA GLU A 75 -11.67 -17.99 -15.70
C GLU A 75 -10.62 -17.26 -14.88
N ARG A 76 -10.29 -16.02 -15.24
CA ARG A 76 -9.32 -15.20 -14.53
C ARG A 76 -9.77 -14.88 -13.10
N ILE A 77 -11.06 -14.58 -12.90
CA ILE A 77 -11.62 -14.37 -11.57
C ILE A 77 -11.51 -15.66 -10.74
N HIS A 78 -11.84 -16.82 -11.31
CA HIS A 78 -11.68 -18.11 -10.63
C HIS A 78 -10.24 -18.39 -10.24
N GLU A 79 -9.28 -18.09 -11.11
CA GLU A 79 -7.85 -18.20 -10.79
C GLU A 79 -7.45 -17.31 -9.62
N MET A 80 -7.90 -16.04 -9.62
CA MET A 80 -7.61 -15.10 -8.53
C MET A 80 -8.22 -15.58 -7.21
N LEU A 81 -9.39 -16.19 -7.22
CA LEU A 81 -10.06 -16.72 -6.03
C LEU A 81 -9.32 -17.88 -5.36
N LEU A 82 -8.36 -18.52 -6.04
CA LEU A 82 -7.51 -19.56 -5.43
C LEU A 82 -6.62 -18.96 -4.33
N ASP A 83 -6.15 -17.73 -4.49
CA ASP A 83 -5.18 -17.09 -3.59
C ASP A 83 -5.71 -15.82 -2.92
N CYS A 84 -6.75 -15.20 -3.49
CA CYS A 84 -7.27 -13.91 -3.04
C CYS A 84 -8.76 -14.00 -2.71
N ARG A 85 -9.23 -13.15 -1.82
CA ARG A 85 -10.63 -13.03 -1.44
C ARG A 85 -11.21 -11.67 -1.79
N TYR A 86 -10.38 -10.63 -1.76
CA TYR A 86 -10.80 -9.25 -1.93
C TYR A 86 -10.07 -8.58 -3.08
N ALA A 87 -10.82 -7.73 -3.79
CA ALA A 87 -10.31 -6.72 -4.69
C ALA A 87 -10.50 -5.36 -4.02
N VAL A 88 -9.43 -4.57 -3.92
CA VAL A 88 -9.46 -3.31 -3.20
C VAL A 88 -9.10 -2.18 -4.16
N PRO A 89 -10.07 -1.30 -4.49
CA PRO A 89 -9.80 -0.20 -5.42
C PRO A 89 -8.83 0.82 -4.83
N CYS A 90 -7.80 1.19 -5.60
CA CYS A 90 -6.90 2.29 -5.26
C CYS A 90 -7.51 3.62 -5.70
N LEU A 91 -7.75 4.52 -4.76
CA LEU A 91 -8.34 5.84 -5.02
C LEU A 91 -7.29 6.88 -5.36
N SER A 92 -6.14 6.83 -4.70
CA SER A 92 -5.05 7.79 -4.89
C SER A 92 -3.73 7.14 -4.50
N PHE A 93 -2.67 7.57 -5.15
CA PHE A 93 -1.30 7.15 -4.84
C PHE A 93 -0.40 8.38 -4.83
N GLN A 94 0.51 8.43 -3.87
CA GLN A 94 1.51 9.48 -3.77
C GLN A 94 2.86 8.88 -3.36
N PRO A 95 3.92 9.12 -4.13
CA PRO A 95 5.26 8.76 -3.69
C PRO A 95 5.66 9.61 -2.48
N THR A 96 6.45 9.03 -1.59
CA THR A 96 7.05 9.72 -0.45
C THR A 96 8.57 9.67 -0.57
N ASN A 97 9.27 10.42 0.30
CA ASN A 97 10.68 10.18 0.49
C ASN A 97 10.91 8.73 0.95
N ARG A 98 12.06 8.20 0.63
CA ARG A 98 12.44 6.84 0.99
C ARG A 98 12.89 6.79 2.46
N ILE A 99 12.19 6.00 3.27
CA ILE A 99 12.59 5.68 4.65
C ILE A 99 13.12 4.26 4.64
N SER A 100 14.44 4.11 4.66
CA SER A 100 15.09 2.81 4.55
C SER A 100 14.85 1.93 5.78
N LEU A 101 14.98 0.61 5.59
CA LEU A 101 14.93 -0.33 6.71
C LEU A 101 15.98 -0.01 7.78
N ALA A 102 17.16 0.45 7.37
CA ALA A 102 18.21 0.86 8.31
C ALA A 102 17.76 2.06 9.16
N GLN A 103 17.12 3.07 8.56
CA GLN A 103 16.57 4.22 9.29
C GLN A 103 15.46 3.80 10.24
N LEU A 104 14.54 2.93 9.80
CA LEU A 104 13.48 2.40 10.65
C LEU A 104 14.04 1.67 11.87
N ARG A 105 15.04 0.84 11.69
CA ARG A 105 15.69 0.09 12.78
C ARG A 105 16.62 0.94 13.64
N SER A 106 17.12 2.05 13.13
CA SER A 106 17.88 3.01 13.94
C SER A 106 16.99 3.67 14.98
N ASP A 107 15.77 4.07 14.60
CA ASP A 107 14.82 4.73 15.49
C ASP A 107 13.96 3.73 16.29
N MET A 108 13.71 2.57 15.71
CA MET A 108 12.98 1.46 16.34
C MET A 108 13.76 0.15 16.15
N PRO A 109 14.70 -0.17 17.05
CA PRO A 109 15.54 -1.38 16.90
C PRO A 109 14.75 -2.68 16.78
N ASP A 110 13.56 -2.74 17.36
CA ASP A 110 12.67 -3.92 17.31
C ASP A 110 11.76 -3.94 16.08
N PHE A 111 11.93 -3.02 15.14
CA PHE A 111 11.11 -2.99 13.95
C PHE A 111 11.24 -4.27 13.15
N ILE A 112 10.09 -4.89 12.88
CA ILE A 112 9.98 -6.10 12.03
C ILE A 112 9.15 -5.72 10.81
N VAL A 113 9.66 -6.06 9.63
CA VAL A 113 8.90 -5.91 8.38
C VAL A 113 7.64 -6.77 8.47
N PRO A 114 6.45 -6.22 8.21
CA PRO A 114 5.22 -7.02 8.26
C PRO A 114 5.24 -8.13 7.22
N ARG A 115 4.72 -9.30 7.55
CA ARG A 115 4.49 -10.38 6.57
C ARG A 115 3.38 -10.03 5.59
N MET A 116 2.32 -9.39 6.12
CA MET A 116 1.20 -8.85 5.37
C MET A 116 1.05 -7.37 5.66
N TYR A 117 0.46 -7.01 6.79
CA TYR A 117 0.35 -5.62 7.23
C TYR A 117 0.23 -5.50 8.76
N TYR A 118 0.49 -4.27 9.25
CA TYR A 118 0.21 -3.85 10.63
C TYR A 118 -0.76 -2.69 10.62
N TYR A 119 -1.66 -2.63 11.59
CA TYR A 119 -2.37 -1.40 11.88
C TYR A 119 -1.42 -0.40 12.55
N LEU A 120 -1.44 0.84 12.07
CA LEU A 120 -0.57 1.91 12.56
C LEU A 120 -1.29 2.89 13.49
N ASP A 121 -2.62 2.86 13.53
CA ASP A 121 -3.43 3.88 14.22
C ASP A 121 -3.06 4.09 15.69
N GLU A 122 -2.62 3.04 16.37
CA GLU A 122 -2.28 3.06 17.79
C GLU A 122 -0.79 2.82 18.07
N LEU A 123 0.06 2.85 17.04
CA LEU A 123 1.48 2.56 17.17
C LEU A 123 2.34 3.83 17.07
N PRO A 124 3.44 3.93 17.90
CA PRO A 124 4.42 5.00 17.75
C PRO A 124 5.04 5.10 16.36
N LEU A 125 5.04 4.00 15.64
CA LEU A 125 5.58 3.90 14.28
C LEU A 125 4.92 4.89 13.30
N LEU A 126 3.59 5.07 13.38
CA LEU A 126 2.91 6.05 12.52
C LEU A 126 3.42 7.47 12.75
N ALA A 127 3.56 7.87 14.01
CA ALA A 127 4.07 9.19 14.36
C ALA A 127 5.50 9.40 13.85
N MET A 128 6.34 8.37 13.93
CA MET A 128 7.70 8.41 13.41
C MET A 128 7.74 8.53 11.88
N ILE A 129 6.94 7.73 11.18
CA ILE A 129 6.83 7.79 9.72
C ILE A 129 6.37 9.17 9.26
N LEU A 130 5.33 9.72 9.89
CA LEU A 130 4.80 11.04 9.57
C LEU A 130 5.83 12.15 9.80
N ARG A 131 6.60 12.09 10.90
CA ARG A 131 7.67 13.06 11.16
C ARG A 131 8.76 13.00 10.09
N MET A 132 9.19 11.83 9.68
CA MET A 132 10.20 11.66 8.64
C MET A 132 9.75 12.22 7.29
N ILE A 133 8.49 12.01 6.92
CA ILE A 133 7.90 12.54 5.69
C ILE A 133 7.80 14.07 5.76
N LEU A 134 7.31 14.63 6.86
CA LEU A 134 7.14 16.08 7.03
C LEU A 134 8.48 16.83 7.09
N MET A 135 9.51 16.25 7.68
CA MET A 135 10.84 16.87 7.72
C MET A 135 11.41 17.08 6.32
N VAL A 136 11.25 16.13 5.42
CA VAL A 136 11.70 16.27 4.03
C VAL A 136 10.90 17.34 3.29
N CYS A 137 9.60 17.40 3.47
CA CYS A 137 8.75 18.45 2.90
C CYS A 137 9.19 19.85 3.36
N SER A 138 9.49 20.03 4.65
CA SER A 138 9.93 21.31 5.19
C SER A 138 11.30 21.75 4.65
N LEU A 139 12.22 20.81 4.46
CA LEU A 139 13.53 21.08 3.87
C LEU A 139 13.40 21.51 2.40
N ILE A 140 12.56 20.86 1.63
CA ILE A 140 12.30 21.22 0.23
C ILE A 140 11.65 22.60 0.14
N CYS A 141 10.65 22.89 0.98
CA CYS A 141 10.04 24.23 1.04
C CYS A 141 11.05 25.32 1.41
N SER A 142 11.90 25.09 2.41
CA SER A 142 12.96 26.01 2.78
C SER A 142 13.94 26.25 1.64
N TRP A 143 14.31 25.21 0.91
CA TRP A 143 15.20 25.33 -0.24
C TRP A 143 14.59 26.16 -1.38
N ILE A 144 13.31 25.93 -1.69
CA ILE A 144 12.58 26.69 -2.72
C ILE A 144 12.45 28.16 -2.33
N LEU A 145 12.21 28.48 -1.05
CA LEU A 145 12.07 29.84 -0.57
C LEU A 145 13.41 30.62 -0.49
N GLN A 146 14.54 29.91 -0.44
CA GLN A 146 15.88 30.51 -0.41
C GLN A 146 16.52 30.69 -1.80
N ASN A 147 15.96 30.07 -2.82
CA ASN A 147 16.38 30.15 -4.21
C ASN A 147 15.27 30.66 -5.13
#